data_f30b67678c29c0926397d8b37f596f6f
#
_entry.id   f30b67678c29c0926397d8b37f596f6f
#
_cell.length_a   1.000
_cell.length_b   1.000
_cell.length_c   1.000
_cell.angle_alpha   90.00
_cell.angle_beta   90.00
_cell.angle_gamma   90.00
#
_symmetry.space_group_name_H-M   'P 1'
#
loop_
_entity.id
_entity.type
_entity.pdbx_description
1 polymer ?
#
loop_
_entity_poly.entity_id
_entity_poly.type
_entity_poly.pdbx_seq_one_letter_code
_entity_poly.pdbx_strand_id
1 'polypeptide(L)'
;RLLGPVDLLGARGNPPTKARRQCLEYCAWLLCHPGARSVQMADALMVAEPTRRSNVSRLRRWLGTDDAGRAYLPEGYDGSLRLADAVTSDWERLELLVSGGVSTAPLANLVSALDLVRGAPLADAAPGQWHWAEEWRIDMIQMVRDIGVEVARRAMEIRDVELASRALARATVACPEDEVLLVARIKLADELDDRGEVERLVYVLSRQARRLGVDLSEETITVLQEVMEGHARARVV
;
A
#
# COMPACT_ATOMS: atom_id res chain seq x y z
N ARG A 1 -10.39 -0.77 -4.91
CA ARG A 1 -9.37 -1.13 -3.91
C ARG A 1 -8.00 -1.11 -4.57
N LEU A 2 -7.03 -0.43 -3.94
CA LEU A 2 -5.66 -0.26 -4.44
C LEU A 2 -4.60 -0.82 -3.45
N LEU A 3 -4.93 -0.90 -2.16
CA LEU A 3 -4.03 -1.39 -1.10
C LEU A 3 -3.98 -2.92 -1.06
N GLY A 4 -3.51 -3.52 -2.15
CA GLY A 4 -3.44 -4.95 -2.40
C GLY A 4 -3.76 -5.25 -3.86
N PRO A 5 -4.20 -6.48 -4.19
CA PRO A 5 -4.75 -6.78 -5.51
C PRO A 5 -5.86 -5.80 -5.88
N VAL A 6 -5.74 -5.22 -7.09
CA VAL A 6 -6.68 -4.20 -7.56
C VAL A 6 -8.03 -4.83 -7.84
N ASP A 7 -9.07 -4.26 -7.25
CA ASP A 7 -10.43 -4.76 -7.42
C ASP A 7 -11.45 -3.62 -7.47
N LEU A 8 -12.54 -3.83 -8.20
CA LEU A 8 -13.65 -2.91 -8.34
C LEU A 8 -14.88 -3.51 -7.69
N LEU A 9 -15.30 -2.93 -6.56
CA LEU A 9 -16.46 -3.36 -5.80
C LEU A 9 -17.62 -2.38 -5.99
N GLY A 10 -18.84 -2.90 -5.89
CA GLY A 10 -20.05 -2.07 -5.95
C GLY A 10 -20.37 -1.51 -7.34
N ALA A 11 -19.67 -1.95 -8.38
CA ALA A 11 -20.03 -1.60 -9.75
C ALA A 11 -21.46 -2.06 -10.08
N ARG A 12 -22.22 -1.21 -10.74
CA ARG A 12 -23.64 -1.45 -11.07
C ARG A 12 -23.82 -2.21 -12.38
N GLY A 13 -22.81 -2.24 -13.23
CA GLY A 13 -22.79 -3.00 -14.48
C GLY A 13 -22.03 -4.30 -14.39
N ASN A 14 -22.02 -5.06 -15.47
CA ASN A 14 -21.31 -6.33 -15.54
C ASN A 14 -19.82 -6.14 -15.90
N PRO A 15 -18.91 -6.91 -15.28
CA PRO A 15 -17.51 -6.89 -15.66
C PRO A 15 -17.34 -7.32 -17.12
N PRO A 16 -16.45 -6.68 -17.89
CA PRO A 16 -16.21 -7.05 -19.26
C PRO A 16 -15.57 -8.44 -19.35
N THR A 17 -16.02 -9.26 -20.29
CA THR A 17 -15.46 -10.59 -20.57
C THR A 17 -14.04 -10.52 -21.15
N LYS A 18 -13.75 -9.43 -21.87
CA LYS A 18 -12.42 -9.13 -22.43
C LYS A 18 -11.89 -7.83 -21.83
N ALA A 19 -10.58 -7.74 -21.65
CA ALA A 19 -9.90 -6.55 -21.15
C ALA A 19 -10.30 -6.14 -19.70
N ARG A 20 -10.73 -7.08 -18.85
CA ARG A 20 -11.09 -6.78 -17.45
C ARG A 20 -9.91 -6.14 -16.71
N ARG A 21 -8.71 -6.70 -16.87
CA ARG A 21 -7.50 -6.20 -16.22
C ARG A 21 -7.15 -4.77 -16.66
N GLN A 22 -7.27 -4.49 -17.96
CA GLN A 22 -7.07 -3.14 -18.48
C GLN A 22 -8.12 -2.16 -17.96
N CYS A 23 -9.37 -2.60 -17.79
CA CYS A 23 -10.39 -1.75 -17.18
C CYS A 23 -10.09 -1.44 -15.71
N LEU A 24 -9.56 -2.40 -14.94
CA LEU A 24 -9.09 -2.16 -13.57
C LEU A 24 -7.92 -1.19 -13.55
N GLU A 25 -6.94 -1.36 -14.44
CA GLU A 25 -5.82 -0.43 -14.60
C GLU A 25 -6.30 1.00 -14.91
N TYR A 26 -7.24 1.14 -15.85
CA TYR A 26 -7.83 2.44 -16.21
C TYR A 26 -8.55 3.08 -15.03
N CYS A 27 -9.31 2.29 -14.28
CA CYS A 27 -9.99 2.77 -13.07
C CYS A 27 -8.99 3.21 -12.00
N ALA A 28 -7.94 2.43 -11.75
CA ALA A 28 -6.89 2.78 -10.82
C ALA A 28 -6.16 4.06 -11.25
N TRP A 29 -5.81 4.17 -12.53
CA TRP A 29 -5.16 5.37 -13.07
C TRP A 29 -6.03 6.63 -12.90
N LEU A 30 -7.33 6.53 -13.15
CA LEU A 30 -8.26 7.66 -13.00
C LEU A 30 -8.43 8.09 -11.52
N LEU A 31 -8.36 7.17 -10.59
CA LEU A 31 -8.38 7.48 -9.15
C LEU A 31 -7.11 8.24 -8.74
N CYS A 32 -5.97 7.84 -9.27
CA CYS A 32 -4.69 8.49 -9.00
C CYS A 32 -4.51 9.83 -9.77
N HIS A 33 -5.28 10.07 -10.85
CA HIS A 33 -5.16 11.25 -11.69
C HIS A 33 -6.54 11.90 -11.96
N PRO A 34 -7.20 12.45 -10.93
CA PRO A 34 -8.53 13.02 -11.05
C PRO A 34 -8.55 14.20 -12.03
N GLY A 35 -9.46 14.15 -13.01
CA GLY A 35 -9.62 15.20 -14.01
C GLY A 35 -8.59 15.22 -15.13
N ALA A 36 -7.76 14.20 -15.24
CA ALA A 36 -6.78 14.09 -16.31
C ALA A 36 -7.44 13.95 -17.69
N ARG A 37 -6.73 14.43 -18.72
CA ARG A 37 -7.20 14.33 -20.10
C ARG A 37 -6.98 12.93 -20.67
N SER A 38 -7.86 12.57 -21.57
CA SER A 38 -7.81 11.26 -22.23
C SER A 38 -6.50 11.00 -23.00
N VAL A 39 -5.82 12.03 -23.48
CA VAL A 39 -4.51 11.93 -24.13
C VAL A 39 -3.43 11.55 -23.09
N GLN A 40 -3.43 12.19 -21.93
CA GLN A 40 -2.49 11.87 -20.84
C GLN A 40 -2.62 10.41 -20.40
N MET A 41 -3.87 9.90 -20.34
CA MET A 41 -4.09 8.49 -20.06
C MET A 41 -3.51 7.59 -21.15
N ALA A 42 -3.70 7.92 -22.43
CA ALA A 42 -3.17 7.12 -23.54
C ALA A 42 -1.64 7.05 -23.49
N ASP A 43 -0.99 8.17 -23.22
CA ASP A 43 0.47 8.28 -23.11
C ASP A 43 1.00 7.51 -21.91
N ALA A 44 0.41 7.71 -20.71
CA ALA A 44 0.83 7.05 -19.48
C ALA A 44 0.66 5.53 -19.53
N LEU A 45 -0.41 5.05 -20.17
CA LEU A 45 -0.69 3.61 -20.32
C LEU A 45 -0.07 3.01 -21.59
N MET A 46 0.62 3.83 -22.42
CA MET A 46 1.24 3.42 -23.68
C MET A 46 0.27 2.67 -24.60
N VAL A 47 -0.96 3.18 -24.75
CA VAL A 47 -2.02 2.53 -25.53
C VAL A 47 -2.46 3.40 -26.71
N ALA A 48 -2.72 2.75 -27.83
CA ALA A 48 -3.28 3.43 -29.00
C ALA A 48 -4.69 3.99 -28.69
N GLU A 49 -5.02 5.14 -29.27
CA GLU A 49 -6.27 5.86 -29.04
C GLU A 49 -7.55 5.01 -29.26
N PRO A 50 -7.66 4.15 -30.30
CA PRO A 50 -8.83 3.28 -30.47
C PRO A 50 -8.98 2.28 -29.33
N THR A 51 -7.88 1.72 -28.84
CA THR A 51 -7.84 0.77 -27.70
C THR A 51 -8.29 1.48 -26.44
N ARG A 52 -7.76 2.67 -26.17
CA ARG A 52 -8.15 3.49 -25.04
C ARG A 52 -9.65 3.76 -25.04
N ARG A 53 -10.20 4.29 -26.16
CA ARG A 53 -11.64 4.58 -26.29
C ARG A 53 -12.50 3.33 -26.01
N SER A 54 -12.10 2.20 -26.57
CA SER A 54 -12.82 0.94 -26.39
C SER A 54 -12.81 0.50 -24.92
N ASN A 55 -11.67 0.59 -24.23
CA ASN A 55 -11.55 0.18 -22.84
C ASN A 55 -12.22 1.16 -21.87
N VAL A 56 -12.17 2.47 -22.12
CA VAL A 56 -12.94 3.47 -21.37
C VAL A 56 -14.44 3.22 -21.51
N SER A 57 -14.92 2.90 -22.72
CA SER A 57 -16.34 2.54 -22.93
C SER A 57 -16.74 1.26 -22.18
N ARG A 58 -15.84 0.25 -22.10
CA ARG A 58 -16.08 -0.97 -21.30
C ARG A 58 -16.10 -0.65 -19.81
N LEU A 59 -15.15 0.14 -19.33
CA LEU A 59 -15.09 0.57 -17.94
C LEU A 59 -16.35 1.35 -17.55
N ARG A 60 -16.80 2.30 -18.38
CA ARG A 60 -18.03 3.07 -18.16
C ARG A 60 -19.24 2.17 -18.00
N ARG A 61 -19.39 1.17 -18.89
CA ARG A 61 -20.50 0.19 -18.79
C ARG A 61 -20.38 -0.68 -17.54
N TRP A 62 -19.18 -1.03 -17.13
CA TRP A 62 -18.97 -1.82 -15.91
C TRP A 62 -19.27 -1.02 -14.66
N LEU A 63 -18.79 0.21 -14.55
CA LEU A 63 -19.12 1.11 -13.44
C LEU A 63 -20.64 1.33 -13.36
N GLY A 64 -21.28 1.57 -14.51
CA GLY A 64 -22.73 1.80 -14.61
C GLY A 64 -23.14 3.21 -14.20
N THR A 65 -24.35 3.31 -13.67
CA THR A 65 -24.99 4.57 -13.25
C THR A 65 -25.47 4.48 -11.82
N ASP A 66 -25.64 5.63 -11.16
CA ASP A 66 -26.31 5.73 -9.88
C ASP A 66 -27.85 5.57 -10.02
N ASP A 67 -28.55 5.63 -8.90
CA ASP A 67 -29.99 5.47 -8.86
C ASP A 67 -30.76 6.63 -9.57
N ALA A 68 -30.09 7.75 -9.82
CA ALA A 68 -30.61 8.87 -10.62
C ALA A 68 -30.24 8.79 -12.09
N GLY A 69 -29.61 7.70 -12.55
CA GLY A 69 -29.18 7.48 -13.94
C GLY A 69 -27.90 8.23 -14.32
N ARG A 70 -27.17 8.85 -13.38
CA ARG A 70 -25.92 9.57 -13.66
C ARG A 70 -24.78 8.56 -13.73
N ALA A 71 -23.98 8.64 -14.79
CA ALA A 71 -22.85 7.73 -14.99
C ALA A 71 -21.75 7.94 -13.96
N TYR A 72 -21.16 6.86 -13.42
CA TYR A 72 -19.99 6.91 -12.56
C TYR A 72 -18.71 7.33 -13.31
N LEU A 73 -18.68 7.18 -14.64
CA LEU A 73 -17.66 7.75 -15.52
C LEU A 73 -18.38 8.48 -16.67
N PRO A 74 -18.76 9.75 -16.49
CA PRO A 74 -19.47 10.52 -17.51
C PRO A 74 -18.60 10.76 -18.76
N GLU A 75 -19.22 11.15 -19.85
CA GLU A 75 -18.53 11.63 -21.05
C GLU A 75 -18.12 13.08 -20.85
N GLY A 76 -16.82 13.35 -20.91
CA GLY A 76 -16.28 14.71 -20.89
C GLY A 76 -16.32 15.31 -22.31
N TYR A 77 -16.93 16.49 -22.45
CA TYR A 77 -16.98 17.22 -23.70
C TYR A 77 -15.64 17.84 -24.13
N ASP A 78 -14.76 18.06 -23.12
CA ASP A 78 -13.42 18.66 -23.30
C ASP A 78 -12.30 17.61 -23.38
N GLY A 79 -12.66 16.32 -23.44
CA GLY A 79 -11.72 15.21 -23.43
C GLY A 79 -11.17 14.86 -22.04
N SER A 80 -11.67 15.48 -20.97
CA SER A 80 -11.36 15.08 -19.61
C SER A 80 -12.04 13.76 -19.25
N LEU A 81 -11.37 12.99 -18.38
CA LEU A 81 -11.91 11.76 -17.81
C LEU A 81 -11.98 11.95 -16.30
N ARG A 82 -13.18 11.99 -15.77
CA ARG A 82 -13.39 12.15 -14.34
C ARG A 82 -14.38 11.11 -13.82
N LEU A 83 -13.97 10.37 -12.80
CA LEU A 83 -14.88 9.52 -12.03
C LEU A 83 -15.81 10.40 -11.19
N ALA A 84 -17.04 9.94 -10.99
CA ALA A 84 -17.96 10.59 -10.07
C ALA A 84 -17.40 10.49 -8.64
N ASP A 85 -17.70 11.46 -7.78
CA ASP A 85 -17.18 11.56 -6.40
C ASP A 85 -17.60 10.34 -5.52
N ALA A 86 -18.62 9.60 -5.93
CA ALA A 86 -19.03 8.35 -5.29
C ALA A 86 -18.08 7.16 -5.57
N VAL A 87 -17.17 7.30 -6.54
CA VAL A 87 -16.15 6.29 -6.85
C VAL A 87 -14.88 6.66 -6.10
N THR A 88 -14.65 6.00 -4.98
CA THR A 88 -13.52 6.24 -4.07
C THR A 88 -12.59 5.03 -4.00
N SER A 89 -11.45 5.17 -3.35
CA SER A 89 -10.49 4.09 -3.12
C SER A 89 -10.22 3.86 -1.65
N ASP A 90 -9.68 2.68 -1.32
CA ASP A 90 -9.14 2.39 0.01
C ASP A 90 -7.89 3.24 0.31
N TRP A 91 -7.14 3.65 -0.72
CA TRP A 91 -6.04 4.60 -0.58
C TRP A 91 -6.52 5.98 -0.13
N GLU A 92 -7.47 6.57 -0.84
CA GLU A 92 -8.08 7.86 -0.46
C GLU A 92 -8.66 7.82 0.96
N ARG A 93 -9.31 6.70 1.33
CA ARG A 93 -9.82 6.53 2.69
C ARG A 93 -8.69 6.47 3.72
N LEU A 94 -7.56 5.82 3.41
CA LEU A 94 -6.38 5.79 4.28
C LEU A 94 -5.84 7.21 4.46
N GLU A 95 -5.65 7.97 3.37
CA GLU A 95 -5.17 9.36 3.42
C GLU A 95 -6.07 10.24 4.29
N LEU A 96 -7.39 10.08 4.20
CA LEU A 96 -8.35 10.79 5.05
C LEU A 96 -8.19 10.43 6.53
N LEU A 97 -7.95 9.17 6.86
CA LEU A 97 -7.75 8.72 8.24
C LEU A 97 -6.47 9.32 8.87
N VAL A 98 -5.47 9.61 8.06
CA VAL A 98 -4.18 10.17 8.49
C VAL A 98 -3.94 11.61 8.03
N SER A 99 -4.98 12.32 7.64
CA SER A 99 -4.90 13.66 7.01
C SER A 99 -4.15 14.73 7.83
N GLY A 100 -4.00 14.54 9.15
CA GLY A 100 -3.19 15.40 10.01
C GLY A 100 -1.73 14.97 10.15
N GLY A 101 -1.34 13.88 9.45
CA GLY A 101 -0.03 13.23 9.58
C GLY A 101 -0.08 12.00 10.50
N VAL A 102 0.78 11.01 10.21
CA VAL A 102 0.81 9.73 10.93
C VAL A 102 1.08 9.92 12.43
N SER A 103 2.00 10.83 12.77
CA SER A 103 2.38 11.10 14.17
C SER A 103 1.29 11.78 15.00
N THR A 104 0.32 12.44 14.38
CA THR A 104 -0.74 13.20 15.05
C THR A 104 -2.11 12.53 14.97
N ALA A 105 -2.29 11.61 14.02
CA ALA A 105 -3.56 10.91 13.85
C ALA A 105 -3.93 10.08 15.10
N PRO A 106 -5.22 9.99 15.46
CA PRO A 106 -5.68 9.12 16.54
C PRO A 106 -5.29 7.65 16.29
N LEU A 107 -4.91 6.92 17.34
CA LEU A 107 -4.50 5.51 17.23
C LEU A 107 -5.59 4.65 16.54
N ALA A 108 -6.86 4.89 16.86
CA ALA A 108 -7.98 4.19 16.22
C ALA A 108 -8.05 4.41 14.70
N ASN A 109 -7.69 5.61 14.23
CA ASN A 109 -7.62 5.91 12.81
C ASN A 109 -6.46 5.17 12.13
N LEU A 110 -5.28 5.14 12.77
CA LEU A 110 -4.13 4.41 12.27
C LEU A 110 -4.41 2.90 12.17
N VAL A 111 -5.05 2.31 13.17
CA VAL A 111 -5.49 0.92 13.14
C VAL A 111 -6.48 0.69 12.00
N SER A 112 -7.49 1.55 11.86
CA SER A 112 -8.46 1.47 10.77
C SER A 112 -7.81 1.62 9.39
N ALA A 113 -6.75 2.43 9.26
CA ALA A 113 -5.98 2.58 8.03
C ALA A 113 -5.23 1.28 7.68
N LEU A 114 -4.59 0.62 8.67
CA LEU A 114 -3.94 -0.67 8.45
C LEU A 114 -4.93 -1.78 8.07
N ASP A 115 -6.16 -1.73 8.56
CA ASP A 115 -7.19 -2.71 8.21
C ASP A 115 -7.61 -2.65 6.72
N LEU A 116 -7.34 -1.54 6.04
CA LEU A 116 -7.55 -1.41 4.59
C LEU A 116 -6.50 -2.17 3.76
N VAL A 117 -5.34 -2.47 4.33
CA VAL A 117 -4.22 -3.11 3.65
C VAL A 117 -4.51 -4.60 3.48
N ARG A 118 -4.46 -5.10 2.24
CA ARG A 118 -4.75 -6.49 1.87
C ARG A 118 -3.56 -7.21 1.22
N GLY A 119 -2.53 -6.47 0.85
CA GLY A 119 -1.35 -6.97 0.14
C GLY A 119 -0.46 -5.84 -0.33
N ALA A 120 0.53 -6.15 -1.13
CA ALA A 120 1.34 -5.13 -1.79
C ALA A 120 0.44 -4.21 -2.62
N PRO A 121 0.56 -2.88 -2.49
CA PRO A 121 -0.26 -1.94 -3.24
C PRO A 121 -0.14 -2.17 -4.74
N LEU A 122 -1.28 -2.09 -5.44
CA LEU A 122 -1.35 -2.28 -6.89
C LEU A 122 -0.71 -3.63 -7.35
N ALA A 123 -0.92 -4.71 -6.58
CA ALA A 123 -0.21 -5.98 -6.70
C ALA A 123 -0.43 -6.74 -8.02
N ASP A 124 -1.49 -6.43 -8.77
CA ASP A 124 -1.85 -7.16 -9.99
C ASP A 124 -0.99 -6.81 -11.21
N ALA A 125 -0.16 -5.80 -11.10
CA ALA A 125 0.79 -5.48 -12.14
C ALA A 125 2.00 -6.41 -12.06
N ALA A 126 2.23 -7.19 -13.11
CA ALA A 126 3.48 -7.93 -13.24
C ALA A 126 4.66 -6.95 -13.24
N PRO A 127 5.87 -7.40 -12.82
CA PRO A 127 7.06 -6.57 -12.93
C PRO A 127 7.20 -5.98 -14.33
N GLY A 128 7.42 -4.65 -14.42
CA GLY A 128 7.49 -3.92 -15.68
C GLY A 128 6.15 -3.60 -16.35
N GLN A 129 5.02 -3.92 -15.71
CA GLN A 129 3.70 -3.42 -16.09
C GLN A 129 3.27 -2.29 -15.18
N TRP A 130 2.38 -1.42 -15.67
CA TRP A 130 1.89 -0.25 -14.94
C TRP A 130 3.03 0.65 -14.46
N HIS A 131 3.94 1.03 -15.36
CA HIS A 131 5.06 1.95 -15.06
C HIS A 131 4.60 3.26 -14.41
N TRP A 132 3.42 3.73 -14.80
CA TRP A 132 2.81 4.91 -14.22
C TRP A 132 2.52 4.76 -12.71
N ALA A 133 2.42 3.54 -12.20
CA ALA A 133 2.04 3.26 -10.83
C ALA A 133 3.23 3.15 -9.86
N GLU A 134 4.48 3.24 -10.33
CA GLU A 134 5.66 3.02 -9.49
C GLU A 134 5.78 4.07 -8.38
N GLU A 135 5.60 5.34 -8.69
CA GLU A 135 5.61 6.42 -7.69
C GLU A 135 4.50 6.21 -6.65
N TRP A 136 3.29 5.90 -7.12
CA TRP A 136 2.15 5.60 -6.24
C TRP A 136 2.39 4.40 -5.35
N ARG A 137 3.05 3.35 -5.85
CA ARG A 137 3.42 2.20 -5.02
C ARG A 137 4.38 2.58 -3.92
N ILE A 138 5.39 3.36 -4.25
CA ILE A 138 6.38 3.82 -3.28
C ILE A 138 5.68 4.62 -2.18
N ASP A 139 4.85 5.59 -2.53
CA ASP A 139 4.12 6.42 -1.58
C ASP A 139 3.18 5.60 -0.69
N MET A 140 2.42 4.68 -1.29
CA MET A 140 1.52 3.78 -0.54
C MET A 140 2.29 2.87 0.42
N ILE A 141 3.41 2.31 -0.02
CA ILE A 141 4.27 1.45 0.81
C ILE A 141 4.85 2.25 1.98
N GLN A 142 5.41 3.42 1.72
CA GLN A 142 5.97 4.28 2.76
C GLN A 142 4.92 4.67 3.80
N MET A 143 3.75 5.08 3.36
CA MET A 143 2.65 5.44 4.24
C MET A 143 2.21 4.25 5.12
N VAL A 144 2.02 3.08 4.54
CA VAL A 144 1.63 1.87 5.28
C VAL A 144 2.72 1.45 6.27
N ARG A 145 4.00 1.51 5.88
CA ARG A 145 5.14 1.28 6.76
C ARG A 145 5.10 2.23 7.96
N ASP A 146 5.01 3.52 7.71
CA ASP A 146 5.06 4.55 8.75
C ASP A 146 3.89 4.41 9.73
N ILE A 147 2.68 4.10 9.22
CA ILE A 147 1.52 3.78 10.07
C ILE A 147 1.79 2.53 10.91
N GLY A 148 2.34 1.47 10.33
CA GLY A 148 2.62 0.23 11.04
C GLY A 148 3.61 0.41 12.20
N VAL A 149 4.69 1.15 11.94
CA VAL A 149 5.71 1.48 12.95
C VAL A 149 5.12 2.36 14.06
N GLU A 150 4.36 3.38 13.70
CA GLU A 150 3.77 4.31 14.68
C GLU A 150 2.71 3.61 15.56
N VAL A 151 1.87 2.76 14.98
CA VAL A 151 0.92 1.95 15.78
C VAL A 151 1.67 1.04 16.74
N ALA A 152 2.72 0.36 16.28
CA ALA A 152 3.52 -0.52 17.14
C ALA A 152 4.16 0.25 18.28
N ARG A 153 4.77 1.40 18.00
CA ARG A 153 5.38 2.27 19.02
C ARG A 153 4.37 2.67 20.09
N ARG A 154 3.21 3.21 19.69
CA ARG A 154 2.15 3.62 20.65
C ARG A 154 1.53 2.45 21.40
N ALA A 155 1.38 1.31 20.76
CA ALA A 155 0.88 0.11 21.39
C ALA A 155 1.83 -0.37 22.51
N MET A 156 3.15 -0.30 22.29
CA MET A 156 4.14 -0.64 23.32
C MET A 156 4.13 0.36 24.49
N GLU A 157 3.89 1.64 24.26
CA GLU A 157 3.72 2.63 25.35
C GLU A 157 2.59 2.26 26.32
N ILE A 158 1.52 1.65 25.81
CA ILE A 158 0.38 1.17 26.63
C ILE A 158 0.48 -0.33 26.93
N ARG A 159 1.59 -0.98 26.60
CA ARG A 159 1.87 -2.42 26.78
C ARG A 159 0.87 -3.34 26.07
N ASP A 160 0.31 -2.91 24.95
CA ASP A 160 -0.51 -3.73 24.06
C ASP A 160 0.36 -4.42 23.01
N VAL A 161 1.04 -5.49 23.42
CA VAL A 161 1.93 -6.30 22.57
C VAL A 161 1.19 -6.91 21.39
N GLU A 162 -0.08 -7.30 21.60
CA GLU A 162 -0.88 -7.92 20.53
C GLU A 162 -1.16 -6.90 19.42
N LEU A 163 -1.51 -5.69 19.77
CA LEU A 163 -1.71 -4.61 18.79
C LEU A 163 -0.42 -4.28 18.05
N ALA A 164 0.72 -4.18 18.77
CA ALA A 164 2.02 -3.91 18.15
C ALA A 164 2.38 -5.00 17.13
N SER A 165 2.27 -6.25 17.50
CA SER A 165 2.56 -7.40 16.62
C SER A 165 1.65 -7.42 15.39
N ARG A 166 0.33 -7.20 15.58
CA ARG A 166 -0.63 -7.14 14.47
C ARG A 166 -0.33 -6.00 13.51
N ALA A 167 0.01 -4.82 14.02
CA ALA A 167 0.30 -3.65 13.19
C ALA A 167 1.51 -3.90 12.28
N LEU A 168 2.62 -4.39 12.85
CA LEU A 168 3.82 -4.72 12.08
C LEU A 168 3.57 -5.86 11.09
N ALA A 169 2.82 -6.89 11.49
CA ALA A 169 2.45 -7.98 10.60
C ALA A 169 1.60 -7.47 9.41
N ARG A 170 0.64 -6.59 9.66
CA ARG A 170 -0.21 -6.01 8.60
C ARG A 170 0.60 -5.13 7.66
N ALA A 171 1.48 -4.28 8.17
CA ALA A 171 2.36 -3.46 7.33
C ALA A 171 3.31 -4.33 6.49
N THR A 172 3.86 -5.40 7.06
CA THR A 172 4.73 -6.35 6.35
C THR A 172 4.03 -7.03 5.16
N VAL A 173 2.71 -7.20 5.19
CA VAL A 173 1.95 -7.74 4.04
C VAL A 173 2.02 -6.82 2.83
N ALA A 174 2.10 -5.49 3.03
CA ALA A 174 2.25 -4.53 1.94
C ALA A 174 3.69 -4.47 1.41
N CYS A 175 4.68 -4.61 2.28
CA CYS A 175 6.09 -4.47 1.97
C CYS A 175 6.94 -5.51 2.74
N PRO A 176 6.99 -6.77 2.28
CA PRO A 176 7.63 -7.86 3.01
C PRO A 176 9.14 -7.70 3.21
N GLU A 177 9.78 -6.90 2.36
CA GLU A 177 11.23 -6.71 2.33
C GLU A 177 11.66 -5.32 2.85
N ASP A 178 10.77 -4.60 3.51
CA ASP A 178 11.07 -3.28 4.07
C ASP A 178 12.00 -3.41 5.30
N GLU A 179 13.17 -2.76 5.22
CA GLU A 179 14.20 -2.79 6.27
C GLU A 179 13.67 -2.21 7.59
N VAL A 180 12.93 -1.09 7.51
CA VAL A 180 12.40 -0.39 8.70
C VAL A 180 11.41 -1.26 9.45
N LEU A 181 10.53 -1.98 8.74
CA LEU A 181 9.59 -2.92 9.36
C LEU A 181 10.30 -4.13 9.98
N LEU A 182 11.34 -4.66 9.33
CA LEU A 182 12.13 -5.75 9.90
C LEU A 182 12.83 -5.29 11.18
N VAL A 183 13.43 -4.11 11.19
CA VAL A 183 14.05 -3.51 12.38
C VAL A 183 13.03 -3.27 13.49
N ALA A 184 11.85 -2.74 13.19
CA ALA A 184 10.78 -2.54 14.17
C ALA A 184 10.33 -3.88 14.79
N ARG A 185 10.28 -4.96 14.01
CA ARG A 185 9.98 -6.30 14.50
C ARG A 185 11.09 -6.88 15.35
N ILE A 186 12.36 -6.62 15.02
CA ILE A 186 13.51 -7.02 15.83
C ILE A 186 13.43 -6.33 17.19
N LYS A 187 13.19 -5.02 17.23
CA LYS A 187 13.02 -4.26 18.47
C LYS A 187 11.89 -4.81 19.34
N LEU A 188 10.75 -5.11 18.73
CA LEU A 188 9.60 -5.69 19.45
C LEU A 188 9.96 -7.05 20.02
N ALA A 189 10.63 -7.93 19.28
CA ALA A 189 11.05 -9.24 19.77
C ALA A 189 12.08 -9.14 20.90
N ASP A 190 13.01 -8.19 20.82
CA ASP A 190 14.00 -7.90 21.87
C ASP A 190 13.32 -7.41 23.16
N GLU A 191 12.38 -6.47 23.09
CA GLU A 191 11.60 -6.00 24.23
C GLU A 191 10.78 -7.12 24.92
N LEU A 192 10.45 -8.19 24.17
CA LEU A 192 9.73 -9.36 24.67
C LEU A 192 10.68 -10.49 25.14
N ASP A 193 11.99 -10.29 25.10
CA ASP A 193 13.04 -11.31 25.35
C ASP A 193 12.88 -12.57 24.48
N ASP A 194 12.26 -12.43 23.28
CA ASP A 194 12.12 -13.51 22.29
C ASP A 194 13.37 -13.60 21.40
N ARG A 195 14.42 -14.20 21.97
CA ARG A 195 15.73 -14.38 21.30
C ARG A 195 15.63 -15.17 19.99
N GLY A 196 14.75 -16.18 19.97
CA GLY A 196 14.57 -17.00 18.78
C GLY A 196 14.04 -16.19 17.59
N GLU A 197 13.07 -15.33 17.85
CA GLU A 197 12.53 -14.44 16.81
C GLU A 197 13.55 -13.36 16.42
N VAL A 198 14.31 -12.80 17.36
CA VAL A 198 15.41 -11.86 17.07
C VAL A 198 16.42 -12.50 16.11
N GLU A 199 16.96 -13.68 16.44
CA GLU A 199 17.95 -14.37 15.60
C GLU A 199 17.38 -14.66 14.21
N ARG A 200 16.13 -15.09 14.13
CA ARG A 200 15.44 -15.37 12.87
C ARG A 200 15.31 -14.11 12.01
N LEU A 201 14.87 -12.99 12.59
CA LEU A 201 14.66 -11.72 11.86
C LEU A 201 16.00 -11.11 11.41
N VAL A 202 17.04 -11.16 12.25
CA VAL A 202 18.40 -10.72 11.87
C VAL A 202 18.93 -11.53 10.70
N TYR A 203 18.70 -12.85 10.70
CA TYR A 203 19.08 -13.71 9.56
C TYR A 203 18.32 -13.30 8.27
N VAL A 204 17.01 -13.06 8.37
CA VAL A 204 16.18 -12.62 7.22
C VAL A 204 16.71 -11.29 6.67
N LEU A 205 16.95 -10.31 7.52
CA LEU A 205 17.46 -8.99 7.14
C LEU A 205 18.83 -9.10 6.45
N SER A 206 19.77 -9.84 7.05
CA SER A 206 21.11 -10.03 6.50
C SER A 206 21.09 -10.77 5.14
N ARG A 207 20.20 -11.76 5.00
CA ARG A 207 20.02 -12.47 3.74
C ARG A 207 19.44 -11.57 2.65
N GLN A 208 18.50 -10.72 3.01
CA GLN A 208 17.89 -9.76 2.09
C GLN A 208 18.91 -8.73 1.59
N ALA A 209 19.69 -8.11 2.48
CA ALA A 209 20.74 -7.18 2.13
C ALA A 209 21.73 -7.79 1.12
N ARG A 210 22.20 -9.02 1.39
CA ARG A 210 23.08 -9.76 0.47
C ARG A 210 22.43 -10.04 -0.89
N ARG A 211 21.14 -10.41 -0.91
CA ARG A 211 20.42 -10.69 -2.17
C ARG A 211 20.28 -9.45 -3.03
N LEU A 212 20.06 -8.30 -2.41
CA LEU A 212 19.89 -7.02 -3.10
C LEU A 212 21.22 -6.34 -3.41
N GLY A 213 22.34 -6.81 -2.82
CA GLY A 213 23.66 -6.20 -2.98
C GLY A 213 23.74 -4.80 -2.37
N VAL A 214 22.97 -4.55 -1.31
CA VAL A 214 22.93 -3.26 -0.61
C VAL A 214 23.47 -3.42 0.81
N ASP A 215 24.10 -2.36 1.32
CA ASP A 215 24.47 -2.29 2.72
C ASP A 215 23.26 -1.88 3.58
N LEU A 216 23.24 -2.36 4.81
CA LEU A 216 22.23 -1.92 5.80
C LEU A 216 22.49 -0.45 6.16
N SER A 217 21.42 0.27 6.51
CA SER A 217 21.56 1.65 6.99
C SER A 217 22.36 1.72 8.29
N GLU A 218 23.02 2.85 8.54
CA GLU A 218 23.77 3.06 9.80
C GLU A 218 22.88 2.90 11.03
N GLU A 219 21.63 3.35 10.94
CA GLU A 219 20.63 3.19 12.00
C GLU A 219 20.32 1.73 12.28
N THR A 220 20.15 0.93 11.23
CA THR A 220 19.94 -0.52 11.34
C THR A 220 21.11 -1.22 11.98
N ILE A 221 22.35 -0.89 11.56
CA ILE A 221 23.57 -1.46 12.13
C ILE A 221 23.65 -1.15 13.62
N THR A 222 23.38 0.09 14.01
CA THR A 222 23.37 0.51 15.42
C THR A 222 22.38 -0.30 16.24
N VAL A 223 21.15 -0.44 15.77
CA VAL A 223 20.12 -1.25 16.46
C VAL A 223 20.54 -2.71 16.62
N LEU A 224 21.09 -3.31 15.56
CA LEU A 224 21.55 -4.69 15.62
C LEU A 224 22.69 -4.86 16.62
N GLN A 225 23.61 -3.91 16.72
CA GLN A 225 24.69 -3.92 17.70
C GLN A 225 24.13 -3.86 19.13
N GLU A 226 23.23 -2.91 19.41
CA GLU A 226 22.60 -2.76 20.73
C GLU A 226 21.87 -4.04 21.18
N VAL A 227 21.06 -4.63 20.31
CA VAL A 227 20.34 -5.88 20.58
C VAL A 227 21.30 -7.05 20.83
N MET A 228 22.34 -7.18 20.01
CA MET A 228 23.33 -8.26 20.16
C MET A 228 24.17 -8.11 21.42
N GLU A 229 24.55 -6.89 21.80
CA GLU A 229 25.28 -6.60 23.04
C GLU A 229 24.40 -6.86 24.28
N GLY A 230 23.11 -6.49 24.24
CA GLY A 230 22.14 -6.79 25.30
C GLY A 230 22.06 -8.29 25.57
N HIS A 231 21.91 -9.08 24.52
CA HIS A 231 21.89 -10.54 24.63
C HIS A 231 23.21 -11.15 25.10
N ALA A 232 24.36 -10.58 24.71
CA ALA A 232 25.66 -11.04 25.16
C ALA A 232 25.87 -10.83 26.68
N ARG A 233 25.45 -9.67 27.20
CA ARG A 233 25.49 -9.36 28.62
C ARG A 233 24.61 -10.30 29.47
N ALA A 234 23.41 -10.62 28.97
CA ALA A 234 22.48 -11.52 29.64
C ALA A 234 22.96 -12.99 29.68
N ARG A 235 23.96 -13.38 28.86
CA ARG A 235 24.58 -14.71 28.90
C ARG A 235 25.68 -14.85 29.97
N VAL A 236 26.17 -13.74 30.51
CA VAL A 236 27.30 -13.71 31.46
C VAL A 236 26.81 -13.62 32.91
N VAL A 237 25.54 -13.40 33.14
CA VAL A 237 24.87 -13.41 34.46
C VAL A 237 24.12 -14.71 34.65
#